data_2bdd02a22a96675a6f49ef98ddc7f492
#
_entry.id   2bdd02a22a96675a6f49ef98ddc7f492
#
_cell.length_a   1.000
_cell.length_b   1.000
_cell.length_c   1.000
_cell.angle_alpha   90.00
_cell.angle_beta   90.00
_cell.angle_gamma   90.00
#
_symmetry.space_group_name_H-M   'P 1'
#
loop_
_entity.id
_entity.type
_entity.pdbx_description
1 polymer ?
#
loop_
_entity_poly.entity_id
_entity_poly.type
_entity_poly.pdbx_seq_one_letter_code
_entity_poly.pdbx_strand_id
1 'polypeptide(L)'
;MKQDMIVILDLGSHENTVVARAIRALGVYSEIYPHDITVDELKALPNVKGIVINGGPNNVVDGVAIDVFPEIYEAGIPVIAAGHDKALCEVKLPQFANDVDGIAAALKEFVFETCKAEANWNMANFVHDQIELVKKQVGDKKVLLALSGGVDSSVVAALLLKAIGDNLICVHVNHGLMRKGESESVVEVFKNQLNANLVYVDATERFLTKLEGVADPEQKRKIIGEEFIRVFEEEARKVEGVDFLGQGTIYPDIAESGTKTAKVVKSHHNVGGLPEDLQFELVEPLRQLFKDEVRACGVELGLPDHMVYRQPFPGPGLGVRCLGAITRDRLEAVREADAILREEF
;
A
#
# COMPACT_ATOMS: atom_id res chain seq x y z
N MET A 1 5.38 -14.66 -8.32
CA MET A 1 4.06 -14.33 -8.88
C MET A 1 3.80 -15.21 -10.09
N LYS A 2 2.58 -15.68 -10.28
CA LYS A 2 2.22 -16.56 -11.42
C LYS A 2 1.46 -15.81 -12.51
N GLN A 3 1.00 -14.59 -12.22
CA GLN A 3 0.23 -13.75 -13.13
C GLN A 3 1.11 -13.19 -14.24
N ASP A 4 0.52 -13.07 -15.41
CA ASP A 4 1.14 -12.41 -16.56
C ASP A 4 1.30 -10.92 -16.30
N MET A 5 2.43 -10.34 -16.69
CA MET A 5 2.78 -8.95 -16.38
C MET A 5 3.08 -8.14 -17.64
N ILE A 6 2.54 -6.92 -17.67
CA ILE A 6 2.95 -5.88 -18.62
C ILE A 6 3.82 -4.87 -17.85
N VAL A 7 5.03 -4.67 -18.31
CA VAL A 7 5.96 -3.67 -17.76
C VAL A 7 5.71 -2.32 -18.40
N ILE A 8 5.65 -1.28 -17.59
CA ILE A 8 5.55 0.11 -18.04
C ILE A 8 6.89 0.78 -17.76
N LEU A 9 7.53 1.31 -18.81
CA LEU A 9 8.78 2.06 -18.68
C LEU A 9 8.48 3.56 -18.69
N ASP A 10 8.87 4.23 -17.59
CA ASP A 10 8.63 5.65 -17.40
C ASP A 10 9.63 6.50 -18.17
N LEU A 11 9.17 7.17 -19.23
CA LEU A 11 9.92 8.17 -19.98
C LEU A 11 9.37 9.59 -19.74
N GLY A 12 9.10 9.94 -18.49
CA GLY A 12 8.70 11.28 -18.08
C GLY A 12 7.20 11.57 -18.24
N SER A 13 6.36 10.55 -18.27
CA SER A 13 4.91 10.69 -18.28
C SER A 13 4.34 10.94 -16.88
N HIS A 14 3.31 11.79 -16.80
CA HIS A 14 2.49 11.94 -15.59
C HIS A 14 1.42 10.84 -15.45
N GLU A 15 1.20 10.04 -16.52
CA GLU A 15 0.11 9.10 -16.62
C GLU A 15 0.51 7.63 -16.34
N ASN A 16 1.73 7.40 -15.82
CA ASN A 16 2.22 6.03 -15.56
C ASN A 16 1.27 5.21 -14.67
N THR A 17 0.77 5.83 -13.59
CA THR A 17 -0.17 5.19 -12.67
C THR A 17 -1.52 4.89 -13.35
N VAL A 18 -1.99 5.79 -14.22
CA VAL A 18 -3.24 5.63 -14.97
C VAL A 18 -3.11 4.48 -15.98
N VAL A 19 -1.97 4.41 -16.69
CA VAL A 19 -1.65 3.30 -17.60
C VAL A 19 -1.60 1.97 -16.85
N ALA A 20 -0.96 1.94 -15.68
CA ALA A 20 -0.91 0.74 -14.86
C ALA A 20 -2.32 0.28 -14.45
N ARG A 21 -3.18 1.20 -14.01
CA ARG A 21 -4.58 0.89 -13.66
C ARG A 21 -5.40 0.42 -14.86
N ALA A 22 -5.17 1.00 -16.03
CA ALA A 22 -5.86 0.61 -17.26
C ALA A 22 -5.54 -0.84 -17.67
N ILE A 23 -4.28 -1.26 -17.57
CA ILE A 23 -3.87 -2.65 -17.83
C ILE A 23 -4.48 -3.59 -16.78
N ARG A 24 -4.50 -3.21 -15.51
CA ARG A 24 -5.13 -4.00 -14.44
C ARG A 24 -6.65 -4.10 -14.59
N ALA A 25 -7.30 -3.08 -15.13
CA ALA A 25 -8.72 -3.14 -15.47
C ALA A 25 -9.02 -4.18 -16.57
N LEU A 26 -8.03 -4.52 -17.42
CA LEU A 26 -8.10 -5.66 -18.35
C LEU A 26 -7.88 -7.02 -17.68
N GLY A 27 -7.62 -7.07 -16.38
CA GLY A 27 -7.33 -8.30 -15.63
C GLY A 27 -5.89 -8.79 -15.80
N VAL A 28 -4.95 -7.96 -16.21
CA VAL A 28 -3.52 -8.29 -16.36
C VAL A 28 -2.70 -7.46 -15.38
N TYR A 29 -1.74 -8.07 -14.71
CA TYR A 29 -0.86 -7.34 -13.79
C TYR A 29 0.05 -6.37 -14.53
N SER A 30 0.32 -5.23 -13.92
CA SER A 30 1.24 -4.22 -14.46
C SER A 30 2.09 -3.60 -13.39
N GLU A 31 3.31 -3.23 -13.74
CA GLU A 31 4.26 -2.59 -12.84
C GLU A 31 5.09 -1.53 -13.58
N ILE A 32 5.39 -0.42 -12.91
CA ILE A 32 6.13 0.72 -13.45
C ILE A 32 7.60 0.58 -13.08
N TYR A 33 8.47 0.72 -14.07
CA TYR A 33 9.92 0.71 -13.90
C TYR A 33 10.54 1.97 -14.52
N PRO A 34 11.70 2.40 -14.03
CA PRO A 34 12.41 3.53 -14.63
C PRO A 34 12.94 3.17 -16.03
N HIS A 35 13.12 4.19 -16.88
CA HIS A 35 13.60 4.03 -18.27
C HIS A 35 14.98 3.36 -18.38
N ASP A 36 15.81 3.46 -17.34
CA ASP A 36 17.16 2.93 -17.28
C ASP A 36 17.25 1.50 -16.70
N ILE A 37 16.13 0.77 -16.66
CA ILE A 37 16.16 -0.67 -16.37
C ILE A 37 16.97 -1.41 -17.43
N THR A 38 17.86 -2.29 -17.01
CA THR A 38 18.63 -3.11 -17.93
C THR A 38 17.82 -4.30 -18.45
N VAL A 39 18.22 -4.86 -19.58
CA VAL A 39 17.58 -6.06 -20.15
C VAL A 39 17.69 -7.28 -19.23
N ASP A 40 18.77 -7.37 -18.46
CA ASP A 40 18.97 -8.47 -17.51
C ASP A 40 18.03 -8.34 -16.30
N GLU A 41 17.86 -7.13 -15.78
CA GLU A 41 16.87 -6.83 -14.74
C GLU A 41 15.44 -7.11 -15.24
N LEU A 42 15.12 -6.69 -16.47
CA LEU A 42 13.82 -6.94 -17.09
C LEU A 42 13.53 -8.44 -17.24
N LYS A 43 14.52 -9.20 -17.72
CA LYS A 43 14.39 -10.67 -17.89
C LYS A 43 14.35 -11.44 -16.57
N ALA A 44 14.82 -10.84 -15.49
CA ALA A 44 14.71 -11.41 -14.14
C ALA A 44 13.31 -11.24 -13.53
N LEU A 45 12.47 -10.36 -14.10
CA LEU A 45 11.10 -10.18 -13.65
C LEU A 45 10.23 -11.40 -14.04
N PRO A 46 9.27 -11.79 -13.18
CA PRO A 46 8.43 -12.94 -13.45
C PRO A 46 7.39 -12.65 -14.56
N ASN A 47 7.24 -13.58 -15.49
CA ASN A 47 6.15 -13.64 -16.46
C ASN A 47 5.88 -12.34 -17.25
N VAL A 48 6.93 -11.61 -17.65
CA VAL A 48 6.79 -10.43 -18.50
C VAL A 48 6.30 -10.84 -19.88
N LYS A 49 5.16 -10.31 -20.32
CA LYS A 49 4.53 -10.59 -21.61
C LYS A 49 4.66 -9.46 -22.60
N GLY A 50 4.79 -8.23 -22.13
CA GLY A 50 4.90 -7.05 -22.97
C GLY A 50 5.44 -5.84 -22.22
N ILE A 51 5.83 -4.84 -22.99
CA ILE A 51 6.39 -3.60 -22.52
C ILE A 51 5.62 -2.42 -23.11
N VAL A 52 5.20 -1.49 -22.26
CA VAL A 52 4.66 -0.18 -22.64
C VAL A 52 5.70 0.88 -22.33
N ILE A 53 6.26 1.50 -23.33
CA ILE A 53 7.12 2.70 -23.17
C ILE A 53 6.19 3.90 -23.09
N ASN A 54 6.15 4.58 -21.93
CA ASN A 54 5.23 5.68 -21.68
C ASN A 54 5.96 7.01 -21.61
N GLY A 55 5.99 7.72 -22.73
CA GLY A 55 6.61 9.03 -22.88
C GLY A 55 5.72 10.17 -22.38
N GLY A 56 6.34 11.28 -22.01
CA GLY A 56 5.63 12.43 -21.49
C GLY A 56 6.45 13.71 -21.54
N PRO A 57 5.94 14.80 -20.96
CA PRO A 57 6.57 16.12 -21.03
C PRO A 57 7.93 16.22 -20.31
N ASN A 58 8.19 15.31 -19.36
CA ASN A 58 9.44 15.28 -18.57
C ASN A 58 10.49 14.33 -19.18
N ASN A 59 10.52 14.22 -20.50
CA ASN A 59 11.42 13.34 -21.26
C ASN A 59 12.83 13.90 -21.45
N VAL A 60 13.22 14.97 -20.74
CA VAL A 60 14.55 15.57 -20.79
C VAL A 60 15.08 15.72 -19.37
N VAL A 61 16.23 15.13 -19.10
CA VAL A 61 16.95 15.25 -17.82
C VAL A 61 18.33 15.85 -18.12
N ASP A 62 18.69 16.94 -17.45
CA ASP A 62 19.95 17.68 -17.64
C ASP A 62 20.23 18.06 -19.11
N GLY A 63 19.17 18.38 -19.87
CA GLY A 63 19.27 18.76 -21.28
C GLY A 63 19.41 17.59 -22.26
N VAL A 64 19.34 16.35 -21.78
CA VAL A 64 19.43 15.14 -22.60
C VAL A 64 18.07 14.45 -22.62
N ALA A 65 17.60 14.09 -23.83
CA ALA A 65 16.38 13.30 -23.95
C ALA A 65 16.59 11.89 -23.36
N ILE A 66 15.68 11.49 -22.46
CA ILE A 66 15.70 10.15 -21.90
C ILE A 66 15.11 9.13 -22.87
N ASP A 67 15.66 7.95 -22.83
CA ASP A 67 15.23 6.80 -23.61
C ASP A 67 15.55 5.50 -22.89
N VAL A 68 14.99 4.40 -23.36
CA VAL A 68 15.36 3.06 -22.88
C VAL A 68 16.65 2.60 -23.57
N PHE A 69 17.33 1.64 -22.96
CA PHE A 69 18.48 1.01 -23.62
C PHE A 69 18.05 0.30 -24.91
N PRO A 70 18.84 0.37 -26.01
CA PRO A 70 18.52 -0.27 -27.28
C PRO A 70 18.22 -1.78 -27.15
N GLU A 71 18.88 -2.45 -26.22
CA GLU A 71 18.73 -3.88 -25.93
C GLU A 71 17.31 -4.25 -25.43
N ILE A 72 16.56 -3.28 -24.92
CA ILE A 72 15.15 -3.48 -24.52
C ILE A 72 14.29 -3.84 -25.75
N TYR A 73 14.55 -3.16 -26.89
CA TYR A 73 13.83 -3.44 -28.14
C TYR A 73 14.18 -4.80 -28.74
N GLU A 74 15.37 -5.32 -28.41
CA GLU A 74 15.89 -6.60 -28.88
C GLU A 74 15.65 -7.76 -27.89
N ALA A 75 14.95 -7.47 -26.76
CA ALA A 75 14.74 -8.44 -25.70
C ALA A 75 13.85 -9.64 -26.09
N GLY A 76 13.19 -9.59 -27.26
CA GLY A 76 12.24 -10.61 -27.71
C GLY A 76 10.89 -10.53 -27.00
N ILE A 77 10.60 -9.41 -26.34
CA ILE A 77 9.34 -9.11 -25.66
C ILE A 77 8.62 -8.04 -26.49
N PRO A 78 7.32 -8.19 -26.81
CA PRO A 78 6.57 -7.18 -27.54
C PRO A 78 6.62 -5.80 -26.88
N VAL A 79 6.87 -4.74 -27.66
CA VAL A 79 6.99 -3.36 -27.20
C VAL A 79 6.00 -2.46 -27.93
N ILE A 80 5.25 -1.66 -27.17
CA ILE A 80 4.42 -0.57 -27.68
C ILE A 80 4.88 0.75 -27.04
N ALA A 81 4.84 1.84 -27.79
CA ALA A 81 5.17 3.17 -27.28
C ALA A 81 3.99 4.12 -27.35
N ALA A 82 3.79 4.90 -26.30
CA ALA A 82 2.84 5.99 -26.23
C ALA A 82 3.57 7.30 -25.90
N GLY A 83 3.27 8.37 -26.64
CA GLY A 83 3.92 9.66 -26.44
C GLY A 83 5.45 9.65 -26.62
N HIS A 84 5.97 8.67 -27.35
CA HIS A 84 7.39 8.48 -27.60
C HIS A 84 7.62 8.14 -29.08
N ASP A 85 8.40 8.97 -29.76
CA ASP A 85 8.65 8.81 -31.20
C ASP A 85 10.04 8.23 -31.46
N LYS A 86 10.11 6.89 -31.43
CA LYS A 86 11.31 6.16 -31.86
C LYS A 86 11.03 5.19 -32.98
N ALA A 87 11.97 5.15 -33.92
CA ALA A 87 11.89 4.33 -35.12
C ALA A 87 11.86 2.81 -34.82
N LEU A 88 12.31 2.40 -33.64
CA LEU A 88 12.39 1.00 -33.23
C LEU A 88 11.06 0.40 -32.73
N CYS A 89 10.03 1.24 -32.47
CA CYS A 89 8.71 0.76 -32.10
C CYS A 89 7.84 0.60 -33.33
N GLU A 90 7.31 -0.59 -33.56
CA GLU A 90 6.39 -0.88 -34.68
C GLU A 90 5.05 -0.20 -34.49
N VAL A 91 4.57 -0.12 -33.24
CA VAL A 91 3.29 0.50 -32.89
C VAL A 91 3.56 1.74 -32.03
N LYS A 92 3.04 2.88 -32.48
CA LYS A 92 3.16 4.17 -31.80
C LYS A 92 1.76 4.72 -31.51
N LEU A 93 1.53 5.08 -30.26
CA LEU A 93 0.30 5.73 -29.82
C LEU A 93 0.59 7.21 -29.46
N PRO A 94 -0.41 8.09 -29.56
CA PRO A 94 -0.28 9.42 -28.97
C PRO A 94 -0.08 9.31 -27.46
N GLN A 95 0.40 10.41 -26.83
CA GLN A 95 0.47 10.48 -25.39
C GLN A 95 -0.91 10.17 -24.78
N PHE A 96 -0.92 9.32 -23.75
CA PHE A 96 -2.14 8.99 -23.04
C PHE A 96 -2.68 10.19 -22.24
N ALA A 97 -3.99 10.31 -22.18
CA ALA A 97 -4.69 11.21 -21.28
C ALA A 97 -5.01 10.51 -19.94
N ASN A 98 -5.48 11.25 -18.96
CA ASN A 98 -5.95 10.68 -17.69
C ASN A 98 -7.33 10.03 -17.86
N ASP A 99 -7.37 8.90 -18.56
CA ASP A 99 -8.57 8.14 -18.88
C ASP A 99 -8.27 6.63 -18.87
N VAL A 100 -8.62 5.98 -17.78
CA VAL A 100 -8.38 4.54 -17.58
C VAL A 100 -9.08 3.71 -18.65
N ASP A 101 -10.33 3.99 -18.95
CA ASP A 101 -11.14 3.19 -19.90
C ASP A 101 -10.65 3.37 -21.33
N GLY A 102 -10.33 4.60 -21.74
CA GLY A 102 -9.76 4.90 -23.04
C GLY A 102 -8.40 4.25 -23.26
N ILE A 103 -7.52 4.29 -22.26
CA ILE A 103 -6.21 3.63 -22.31
C ILE A 103 -6.39 2.09 -22.36
N ALA A 104 -7.28 1.54 -21.55
CA ALA A 104 -7.55 0.10 -21.56
C ALA A 104 -8.05 -0.36 -22.95
N ALA A 105 -8.96 0.40 -23.56
CA ALA A 105 -9.43 0.12 -24.91
C ALA A 105 -8.31 0.18 -25.95
N ALA A 106 -7.42 1.19 -25.86
CA ALA A 106 -6.29 1.35 -26.79
C ALA A 106 -5.22 0.24 -26.64
N LEU A 107 -5.01 -0.29 -25.44
CA LEU A 107 -4.02 -1.32 -25.17
C LEU A 107 -4.55 -2.75 -25.28
N LYS A 108 -5.86 -2.94 -25.40
CA LYS A 108 -6.50 -4.27 -25.36
C LYS A 108 -5.95 -5.24 -26.41
N GLU A 109 -5.84 -4.79 -27.66
CA GLU A 109 -5.31 -5.62 -28.75
C GLU A 109 -3.83 -5.97 -28.51
N PHE A 110 -3.02 -5.00 -28.10
CA PHE A 110 -1.61 -5.24 -27.75
C PHE A 110 -1.49 -6.26 -26.63
N VAL A 111 -2.22 -6.10 -25.56
CA VAL A 111 -2.15 -6.98 -24.38
C VAL A 111 -2.55 -8.42 -24.72
N PHE A 112 -3.68 -8.61 -25.41
CA PHE A 112 -4.24 -9.96 -25.62
C PHE A 112 -3.80 -10.60 -26.93
N GLU A 113 -3.69 -9.84 -28.03
CA GLU A 113 -3.38 -10.42 -29.33
C GLU A 113 -1.88 -10.43 -29.63
N THR A 114 -1.15 -9.39 -29.22
CA THR A 114 0.30 -9.30 -29.45
C THR A 114 1.08 -9.98 -28.35
N CYS A 115 0.84 -9.60 -27.10
CA CYS A 115 1.56 -10.14 -25.93
C CYS A 115 1.05 -11.53 -25.51
N LYS A 116 -0.15 -11.95 -25.97
CA LYS A 116 -0.81 -13.20 -25.54
C LYS A 116 -0.92 -13.32 -24.02
N ALA A 117 -1.11 -12.20 -23.33
CA ALA A 117 -1.29 -12.19 -21.88
C ALA A 117 -2.65 -12.77 -21.50
N GLU A 118 -2.71 -13.47 -20.39
CA GLU A 118 -3.95 -14.00 -19.81
C GLU A 118 -4.52 -13.04 -18.77
N ALA A 119 -5.84 -12.90 -18.73
CA ALA A 119 -6.53 -12.10 -17.71
C ALA A 119 -6.59 -12.86 -16.38
N ASN A 120 -5.44 -13.04 -15.73
CA ASN A 120 -5.29 -13.83 -14.51
C ASN A 120 -4.98 -12.97 -13.25
N TRP A 121 -4.99 -11.64 -13.38
CA TRP A 121 -4.90 -10.71 -12.27
C TRP A 121 -6.30 -10.45 -11.68
N ASN A 122 -6.58 -11.05 -10.54
CA ASN A 122 -7.78 -10.85 -9.73
C ASN A 122 -7.46 -11.11 -8.26
N MET A 123 -8.33 -10.67 -7.34
CA MET A 123 -8.03 -10.72 -5.90
C MET A 123 -8.03 -12.14 -5.34
N ALA A 124 -8.81 -13.07 -5.89
CA ALA A 124 -8.77 -14.46 -5.46
C ALA A 124 -7.40 -15.10 -5.74
N ASN A 125 -6.88 -14.93 -6.96
CA ASN A 125 -5.53 -15.40 -7.32
C ASN A 125 -4.45 -14.68 -6.51
N PHE A 126 -4.58 -13.37 -6.33
CA PHE A 126 -3.66 -12.57 -5.53
C PHE A 126 -3.59 -13.07 -4.08
N VAL A 127 -4.72 -13.22 -3.41
CA VAL A 127 -4.79 -13.71 -2.03
C VAL A 127 -4.16 -15.08 -1.90
N HIS A 128 -4.49 -16.00 -2.83
CA HIS A 128 -3.92 -17.34 -2.84
C HIS A 128 -2.37 -17.31 -2.93
N ASP A 129 -1.85 -16.57 -3.89
CA ASP A 129 -0.40 -16.48 -4.11
C ASP A 129 0.32 -15.77 -2.95
N GLN A 130 -0.29 -14.71 -2.39
CA GLN A 130 0.29 -13.99 -1.24
C GLN A 130 0.33 -14.85 0.02
N ILE A 131 -0.70 -15.65 0.28
CA ILE A 131 -0.68 -16.60 1.39
C ILE A 131 0.51 -17.55 1.28
N GLU A 132 0.77 -18.11 0.10
CA GLU A 132 1.89 -19.02 -0.11
C GLU A 132 3.26 -18.31 -0.01
N LEU A 133 3.36 -17.08 -0.51
CA LEU A 133 4.58 -16.26 -0.39
C LEU A 133 4.88 -15.92 1.08
N VAL A 134 3.88 -15.50 1.84
CA VAL A 134 4.01 -15.20 3.27
C VAL A 134 4.41 -16.45 4.06
N LYS A 135 3.76 -17.59 3.83
CA LYS A 135 4.15 -18.86 4.47
C LYS A 135 5.61 -19.21 4.22
N LYS A 136 6.06 -19.03 2.97
CA LYS A 136 7.45 -19.30 2.60
C LYS A 136 8.43 -18.31 3.24
N GLN A 137 8.07 -17.03 3.32
CA GLN A 137 8.90 -15.99 3.91
C GLN A 137 9.03 -16.15 5.42
N VAL A 138 7.90 -16.36 6.10
CA VAL A 138 7.81 -16.34 7.57
C VAL A 138 8.18 -17.70 8.17
N GLY A 139 7.79 -18.80 7.53
CA GLY A 139 7.96 -20.15 8.09
C GLY A 139 7.26 -20.30 9.42
N ASP A 140 7.96 -20.83 10.41
CA ASP A 140 7.44 -21.05 11.77
C ASP A 140 7.64 -19.85 12.73
N LYS A 141 8.13 -18.73 12.20
CA LYS A 141 8.43 -17.53 12.97
C LYS A 141 7.17 -16.69 13.20
N LYS A 142 7.29 -15.69 14.08
CA LYS A 142 6.19 -14.79 14.44
C LYS A 142 6.28 -13.45 13.71
N VAL A 143 5.11 -12.91 13.38
CA VAL A 143 4.93 -11.58 12.80
C VAL A 143 4.21 -10.70 13.79
N LEU A 144 4.76 -9.52 14.08
CA LEU A 144 4.09 -8.46 14.83
C LEU A 144 3.45 -7.47 13.85
N LEU A 145 2.24 -7.03 14.12
CA LEU A 145 1.51 -6.07 13.31
C LEU A 145 0.85 -5.00 14.16
N ALA A 146 1.13 -3.73 13.86
CA ALA A 146 0.36 -2.62 14.40
C ALA A 146 -1.00 -2.53 13.68
N LEU A 147 -2.06 -2.91 14.37
CA LEU A 147 -3.42 -2.91 13.83
C LEU A 147 -4.10 -1.57 14.16
N SER A 148 -3.96 -0.59 13.28
CA SER A 148 -4.48 0.76 13.50
C SER A 148 -6.00 0.90 13.35
N GLY A 149 -6.68 -0.12 12.81
CA GLY A 149 -8.10 -0.06 12.42
C GLY A 149 -8.32 0.60 11.03
N GLY A 150 -7.28 1.07 10.36
CA GLY A 150 -7.33 1.49 8.97
C GLY A 150 -7.51 0.31 8.01
N VAL A 151 -8.02 0.56 6.79
CA VAL A 151 -8.30 -0.52 5.83
C VAL A 151 -7.03 -1.33 5.50
N ASP A 152 -5.88 -0.68 5.30
CA ASP A 152 -4.64 -1.37 4.91
C ASP A 152 -4.17 -2.33 6.00
N SER A 153 -4.04 -1.85 7.24
CA SER A 153 -3.63 -2.71 8.37
C SER A 153 -4.63 -3.85 8.64
N SER A 154 -5.93 -3.60 8.39
CA SER A 154 -6.97 -4.62 8.55
C SER A 154 -6.86 -5.70 7.47
N VAL A 155 -6.60 -5.33 6.22
CA VAL A 155 -6.39 -6.28 5.11
C VAL A 155 -5.10 -7.08 5.31
N VAL A 156 -4.01 -6.42 5.73
CA VAL A 156 -2.77 -7.11 6.13
C VAL A 156 -3.04 -8.13 7.23
N ALA A 157 -3.75 -7.74 8.30
CA ALA A 157 -4.07 -8.63 9.40
C ALA A 157 -4.86 -9.85 8.93
N ALA A 158 -5.90 -9.65 8.14
CA ALA A 158 -6.74 -10.74 7.63
C ALA A 158 -5.96 -11.70 6.72
N LEU A 159 -5.09 -11.19 5.86
CA LEU A 159 -4.25 -11.99 4.98
C LEU A 159 -3.21 -12.78 5.77
N LEU A 160 -2.49 -12.12 6.69
CA LEU A 160 -1.49 -12.77 7.54
C LEU A 160 -2.13 -13.82 8.44
N LEU A 161 -3.31 -13.55 8.99
CA LEU A 161 -4.05 -14.53 9.80
C LEU A 161 -4.37 -15.80 9.01
N LYS A 162 -4.80 -15.68 7.75
CA LYS A 162 -5.00 -16.83 6.86
C LYS A 162 -3.70 -17.55 6.50
N ALA A 163 -2.58 -16.83 6.42
CA ALA A 163 -1.30 -17.42 6.05
C ALA A 163 -0.61 -18.14 7.21
N ILE A 164 -0.53 -17.53 8.38
CA ILE A 164 0.31 -17.96 9.50
C ILE A 164 -0.44 -18.17 10.82
N GLY A 165 -1.75 -17.93 10.85
CA GLY A 165 -2.59 -18.21 12.02
C GLY A 165 -2.09 -17.56 13.31
N ASP A 166 -1.90 -18.36 14.34
CA ASP A 166 -1.50 -17.92 15.69
C ASP A 166 -0.08 -17.29 15.76
N ASN A 167 0.72 -17.44 14.70
CA ASN A 167 2.02 -16.77 14.60
C ASN A 167 1.89 -15.28 14.26
N LEU A 168 0.70 -14.79 13.94
CA LEU A 168 0.42 -13.37 13.85
C LEU A 168 0.02 -12.81 15.21
N ILE A 169 0.72 -11.77 15.66
CA ILE A 169 0.38 -11.00 16.86
C ILE A 169 0.01 -9.59 16.43
N CYS A 170 -1.26 -9.22 16.62
CA CYS A 170 -1.76 -7.89 16.35
C CYS A 170 -1.72 -7.04 17.62
N VAL A 171 -1.21 -5.81 17.53
CA VAL A 171 -1.27 -4.83 18.61
C VAL A 171 -2.16 -3.67 18.18
N HIS A 172 -3.27 -3.48 18.89
CA HIS A 172 -4.15 -2.34 18.70
C HIS A 172 -3.99 -1.37 19.87
N VAL A 173 -3.55 -0.15 19.56
CA VAL A 173 -3.38 0.92 20.54
C VAL A 173 -4.56 1.88 20.44
N ASN A 174 -5.41 1.89 21.47
CA ASN A 174 -6.39 2.95 21.65
C ASN A 174 -5.70 4.16 22.29
N HIS A 175 -5.43 5.18 21.48
CA HIS A 175 -4.82 6.42 21.94
C HIS A 175 -5.85 7.49 22.36
N GLY A 176 -7.13 7.12 22.46
CA GLY A 176 -8.21 8.03 22.86
C GLY A 176 -8.66 9.04 21.78
N LEU A 177 -7.97 9.09 20.64
CA LEU A 177 -8.28 10.03 19.55
C LEU A 177 -8.98 9.33 18.37
N MET A 178 -9.46 8.11 18.59
CA MET A 178 -10.19 7.32 17.61
C MET A 178 -11.62 7.85 17.42
N ARG A 179 -12.21 7.49 16.28
CA ARG A 179 -13.66 7.68 16.04
C ARG A 179 -14.50 6.92 17.04
N LYS A 180 -15.76 7.31 17.17
CA LYS A 180 -16.73 6.62 18.03
C LYS A 180 -16.87 5.15 17.62
N GLY A 181 -16.70 4.25 18.57
CA GLY A 181 -16.83 2.79 18.36
C GLY A 181 -15.73 2.14 17.51
N GLU A 182 -14.66 2.85 17.15
CA GLU A 182 -13.65 2.33 16.22
C GLU A 182 -12.80 1.24 16.86
N SER A 183 -12.27 1.46 18.05
CA SER A 183 -11.47 0.45 18.76
C SER A 183 -12.31 -0.78 19.13
N GLU A 184 -13.54 -0.58 19.53
CA GLU A 184 -14.49 -1.66 19.83
C GLU A 184 -14.77 -2.51 18.58
N SER A 185 -14.93 -1.86 17.42
CA SER A 185 -15.11 -2.55 16.13
C SER A 185 -13.89 -3.40 15.75
N VAL A 186 -12.66 -2.88 15.98
CA VAL A 186 -11.43 -3.65 15.75
C VAL A 186 -11.38 -4.89 16.63
N VAL A 187 -11.68 -4.74 17.92
CA VAL A 187 -11.71 -5.87 18.87
C VAL A 187 -12.77 -6.89 18.46
N GLU A 188 -13.99 -6.42 18.12
CA GLU A 188 -15.07 -7.31 17.71
C GLU A 188 -14.71 -8.14 16.49
N VAL A 189 -14.19 -7.51 15.44
CA VAL A 189 -13.85 -8.23 14.21
C VAL A 189 -12.63 -9.14 14.40
N PHE A 190 -11.52 -8.62 14.90
CA PHE A 190 -10.28 -9.39 14.91
C PHE A 190 -10.18 -10.38 16.06
N LYS A 191 -10.63 -10.01 17.26
CA LYS A 191 -10.55 -10.90 18.42
C LYS A 191 -11.73 -11.87 18.49
N ASN A 192 -12.96 -11.36 18.35
CA ASN A 192 -14.15 -12.17 18.62
C ASN A 192 -14.60 -12.97 17.39
N GLN A 193 -14.57 -12.37 16.18
CA GLN A 193 -15.04 -13.04 14.96
C GLN A 193 -13.92 -13.82 14.26
N LEU A 194 -12.72 -13.24 14.11
CA LEU A 194 -11.60 -13.86 13.41
C LEU A 194 -10.65 -14.64 14.33
N ASN A 195 -10.85 -14.56 15.65
CA ASN A 195 -10.03 -15.25 16.67
C ASN A 195 -8.52 -14.97 16.51
N ALA A 196 -8.16 -13.72 16.14
CA ALA A 196 -6.78 -13.30 16.04
C ALA A 196 -6.15 -13.12 17.42
N ASN A 197 -4.85 -13.36 17.52
CA ASN A 197 -4.06 -13.02 18.71
C ASN A 197 -3.90 -11.50 18.80
N LEU A 198 -4.88 -10.83 19.42
CA LEU A 198 -4.96 -9.38 19.54
C LEU A 198 -4.60 -8.90 20.94
N VAL A 199 -3.54 -8.12 21.02
CA VAL A 199 -3.16 -7.32 22.21
C VAL A 199 -3.83 -5.96 22.10
N TYR A 200 -4.78 -5.68 22.98
CA TYR A 200 -5.44 -4.38 23.08
C TYR A 200 -4.76 -3.54 24.18
N VAL A 201 -4.33 -2.35 23.82
CA VAL A 201 -3.67 -1.41 24.74
C VAL A 201 -4.50 -0.14 24.83
N ASP A 202 -5.07 0.13 26.00
CA ASP A 202 -5.67 1.43 26.30
C ASP A 202 -4.60 2.40 26.80
N ALA A 203 -4.18 3.29 25.93
CA ALA A 203 -3.20 4.33 26.20
C ALA A 203 -3.82 5.74 26.24
N THR A 204 -5.16 5.84 26.34
CA THR A 204 -5.92 7.10 26.26
C THR A 204 -5.34 8.18 27.17
N GLU A 205 -5.17 7.90 28.46
CA GLU A 205 -4.64 8.89 29.44
C GLU A 205 -3.21 9.31 29.11
N ARG A 206 -2.39 8.37 28.66
CA ARG A 206 -1.00 8.62 28.29
C ARG A 206 -0.89 9.62 27.13
N PHE A 207 -1.68 9.44 26.08
CA PHE A 207 -1.70 10.35 24.94
C PHE A 207 -2.31 11.71 25.29
N LEU A 208 -3.45 11.74 26.00
CA LEU A 208 -4.08 13.00 26.38
C LEU A 208 -3.21 13.86 27.28
N THR A 209 -2.49 13.25 28.24
CA THR A 209 -1.52 13.95 29.08
C THR A 209 -0.37 14.57 28.28
N LYS A 210 0.17 13.87 27.29
CA LYS A 210 1.22 14.38 26.40
C LYS A 210 0.75 15.54 25.50
N LEU A 211 -0.53 15.58 25.19
CA LEU A 211 -1.15 16.59 24.32
C LEU A 211 -1.73 17.78 25.08
N GLU A 212 -1.62 17.79 26.42
CA GLU A 212 -2.15 18.89 27.23
C GLU A 212 -1.51 20.22 26.84
N GLY A 213 -2.36 21.21 26.52
CA GLY A 213 -1.92 22.54 26.10
C GLY A 213 -1.36 22.65 24.67
N VAL A 214 -1.19 21.56 23.95
CA VAL A 214 -0.67 21.56 22.58
C VAL A 214 -1.76 21.96 21.57
N ALA A 215 -1.60 23.12 20.96
CA ALA A 215 -2.57 23.68 20.01
C ALA A 215 -2.16 23.46 18.54
N ASP A 216 -0.88 23.47 18.24
CA ASP A 216 -0.33 23.35 16.88
C ASP A 216 -0.54 21.93 16.31
N PRO A 217 -1.18 21.82 15.11
CA PRO A 217 -1.50 20.50 14.52
C PRO A 217 -0.27 19.65 14.21
N GLU A 218 0.84 20.26 13.80
CA GLU A 218 2.06 19.55 13.47
C GLU A 218 2.76 19.01 14.72
N GLN A 219 2.76 19.78 15.80
CA GLN A 219 3.26 19.31 17.10
C GLN A 219 2.39 18.14 17.62
N LYS A 220 1.07 18.25 17.53
CA LYS A 220 0.16 17.14 17.87
C LYS A 220 0.52 15.89 17.09
N ARG A 221 0.69 16.00 15.77
CA ARG A 221 1.03 14.88 14.89
C ARG A 221 2.34 14.21 15.32
N LYS A 222 3.37 15.00 15.63
CA LYS A 222 4.67 14.50 16.10
C LYS A 222 4.54 13.77 17.43
N ILE A 223 3.89 14.39 18.43
CA ILE A 223 3.72 13.80 19.76
C ILE A 223 2.93 12.47 19.65
N ILE A 224 1.86 12.44 18.89
CA ILE A 224 1.04 11.23 18.70
C ILE A 224 1.88 10.13 18.05
N GLY A 225 2.64 10.46 16.99
CA GLY A 225 3.49 9.50 16.29
C GLY A 225 4.59 8.93 17.19
N GLU A 226 5.32 9.79 17.91
CA GLU A 226 6.37 9.36 18.83
C GLU A 226 5.84 8.49 19.95
N GLU A 227 4.71 8.89 20.56
CA GLU A 227 4.13 8.15 21.67
C GLU A 227 3.57 6.79 21.22
N PHE A 228 2.99 6.73 20.00
CA PHE A 228 2.55 5.47 19.41
C PHE A 228 3.72 4.49 19.23
N ILE A 229 4.85 4.95 18.72
CA ILE A 229 6.07 4.14 18.57
C ILE A 229 6.52 3.58 19.92
N ARG A 230 6.53 4.40 20.99
CA ARG A 230 6.92 3.98 22.33
C ARG A 230 6.00 2.90 22.91
N VAL A 231 4.68 3.11 22.78
CA VAL A 231 3.71 2.11 23.25
C VAL A 231 3.87 0.80 22.48
N PHE A 232 4.04 0.90 21.15
CA PHE A 232 4.23 -0.27 20.30
C PHE A 232 5.55 -1.02 20.66
N GLU A 233 6.64 -0.29 20.88
CA GLU A 233 7.91 -0.84 21.34
C GLU A 233 7.77 -1.60 22.66
N GLU A 234 7.08 -1.01 23.65
CA GLU A 234 6.84 -1.64 24.95
C GLU A 234 6.09 -2.97 24.80
N GLU A 235 5.11 -3.02 23.89
CA GLU A 235 4.37 -4.27 23.60
C GLU A 235 5.21 -5.27 22.80
N ALA A 236 6.00 -4.79 21.83
CA ALA A 236 6.91 -5.63 21.06
C ALA A 236 7.92 -6.37 21.96
N ARG A 237 8.45 -5.69 22.98
CA ARG A 237 9.42 -6.27 23.93
C ARG A 237 8.81 -7.36 24.84
N LYS A 238 7.49 -7.40 24.99
CA LYS A 238 6.80 -8.43 25.79
C LYS A 238 6.60 -9.74 25.02
N VAL A 239 6.75 -9.70 23.70
CA VAL A 239 6.53 -10.84 22.83
C VAL A 239 7.86 -11.48 22.44
N GLU A 240 8.09 -12.71 22.86
CA GLU A 240 9.30 -13.45 22.51
C GLU A 240 9.21 -14.08 21.13
N GLY A 241 10.34 -14.13 20.41
CA GLY A 241 10.48 -14.85 19.15
C GLY A 241 9.79 -14.16 17.97
N VAL A 242 9.71 -12.83 17.97
CA VAL A 242 9.27 -12.04 16.82
C VAL A 242 10.45 -11.71 15.94
N ASP A 243 10.38 -12.14 14.69
CA ASP A 243 11.42 -11.88 13.67
C ASP A 243 10.92 -10.90 12.60
N PHE A 244 9.61 -10.76 12.43
CA PHE A 244 9.01 -10.00 11.35
C PHE A 244 8.04 -8.91 11.85
N LEU A 245 8.00 -7.81 11.09
CA LEU A 245 7.02 -6.74 11.24
C LEU A 245 6.14 -6.67 9.99
N GLY A 246 4.83 -6.83 10.17
CA GLY A 246 3.85 -6.65 9.12
C GLY A 246 3.60 -5.17 8.83
N GLN A 247 3.53 -4.79 7.55
CA GLN A 247 3.27 -3.41 7.13
C GLN A 247 2.25 -3.33 6.01
N GLY A 248 1.42 -2.28 6.05
CA GLY A 248 0.40 -1.96 5.06
C GLY A 248 0.89 -1.09 3.91
N THR A 249 2.14 -1.25 3.47
CA THR A 249 2.66 -0.57 2.28
C THR A 249 1.87 -0.99 1.05
N ILE A 250 1.43 -0.03 0.25
CA ILE A 250 0.68 -0.24 -0.99
C ILE A 250 1.45 0.27 -2.21
N TYR A 251 1.01 -0.08 -3.42
CA TYR A 251 1.76 0.22 -4.65
C TYR A 251 2.03 1.73 -4.88
N PRO A 252 1.10 2.67 -4.64
CA PRO A 252 1.39 4.10 -4.75
C PRO A 252 2.55 4.57 -3.87
N ASP A 253 2.70 4.01 -2.66
CA ASP A 253 3.81 4.37 -1.75
C ASP A 253 5.18 4.05 -2.36
N ILE A 254 5.23 3.10 -3.30
CA ILE A 254 6.45 2.66 -3.98
C ILE A 254 6.63 3.44 -5.29
N ALA A 255 5.56 3.55 -6.09
CA ALA A 255 5.60 4.17 -7.41
C ALA A 255 5.88 5.68 -7.34
N GLU A 256 5.30 6.38 -6.36
CA GLU A 256 5.51 7.82 -6.13
C GLU A 256 6.90 8.13 -5.57
N SER A 257 7.56 7.17 -4.93
CA SER A 257 8.93 7.35 -4.43
C SER A 257 10.00 7.36 -5.51
N GLY A 258 9.67 7.03 -6.75
CA GLY A 258 10.37 7.36 -8.03
C GLY A 258 11.85 7.11 -8.15
N THR A 259 12.53 6.36 -7.27
CA THR A 259 13.98 6.20 -7.34
C THR A 259 14.46 4.83 -6.86
N LYS A 260 15.61 4.41 -7.42
CA LYS A 260 16.43 3.25 -6.97
C LYS A 260 16.73 3.24 -5.45
N THR A 261 16.37 4.31 -4.74
CA THR A 261 16.52 4.53 -3.30
C THR A 261 15.21 4.39 -2.51
N ALA A 262 14.26 3.61 -2.98
CA ALA A 262 13.01 3.31 -2.27
C ALA A 262 13.18 2.77 -0.81
N LYS A 263 14.43 2.56 -0.37
CA LYS A 263 14.75 2.31 1.04
C LYS A 263 14.55 3.52 1.96
N VAL A 264 14.46 4.74 1.44
CA VAL A 264 14.49 5.99 2.23
C VAL A 264 13.11 6.63 2.44
N VAL A 265 12.10 6.35 1.62
CA VAL A 265 10.77 7.01 1.70
C VAL A 265 9.86 6.42 2.80
N LYS A 266 10.29 5.38 3.48
CA LYS A 266 9.51 4.66 4.49
C LYS A 266 9.35 5.35 5.85
N SER A 267 9.81 6.61 6.02
CA SER A 267 9.81 7.24 7.34
C SER A 267 8.45 7.78 7.82
N HIS A 268 7.43 7.85 6.96
CA HIS A 268 6.17 8.53 7.31
C HIS A 268 4.97 7.62 7.58
N HIS A 269 5.03 6.35 7.18
CA HIS A 269 3.97 5.36 7.41
C HIS A 269 4.43 4.18 8.27
N ASN A 270 5.65 4.21 8.75
CA ASN A 270 6.26 3.10 9.46
C ASN A 270 6.44 3.38 10.93
N VAL A 271 6.40 2.32 11.69
CA VAL A 271 7.09 2.14 12.96
C VAL A 271 8.62 2.27 12.73
N GLY A 272 9.05 3.17 11.85
CA GLY A 272 10.44 3.46 11.47
C GLY A 272 11.23 4.26 12.50
N GLY A 273 10.68 4.42 13.72
CA GLY A 273 11.37 4.95 14.88
C GLY A 273 11.62 3.91 15.95
N LEU A 274 11.48 2.61 15.64
CA LEU A 274 11.86 1.54 16.56
C LEU A 274 13.37 1.57 16.80
N PRO A 275 13.83 1.32 18.04
CA PRO A 275 15.25 1.26 18.39
C PRO A 275 16.01 0.22 17.55
N GLU A 276 17.31 0.46 17.35
CA GLU A 276 18.18 -0.42 16.55
C GLU A 276 18.28 -1.87 17.10
N ASP A 277 17.97 -2.08 18.37
CA ASP A 277 17.93 -3.41 18.98
C ASP A 277 16.64 -4.19 18.69
N LEU A 278 15.60 -3.54 18.16
CA LEU A 278 14.39 -4.16 17.63
C LEU A 278 14.44 -4.20 16.10
N GLN A 279 15.28 -5.07 15.56
CA GLN A 279 15.40 -5.27 14.11
C GLN A 279 14.45 -6.37 13.66
N PHE A 280 13.46 -6.00 12.83
CA PHE A 280 12.55 -6.94 12.21
C PHE A 280 12.73 -6.94 10.69
N GLU A 281 12.60 -8.10 10.09
CA GLU A 281 12.37 -8.19 8.65
C GLU A 281 10.93 -7.77 8.33
N LEU A 282 10.73 -7.10 7.18
CA LEU A 282 9.43 -6.61 6.80
C LEU A 282 8.62 -7.65 6.02
N VAL A 283 7.33 -7.77 6.36
CA VAL A 283 6.32 -8.48 5.57
C VAL A 283 5.33 -7.46 5.05
N GLU A 284 5.33 -7.22 3.75
CA GLU A 284 4.55 -6.19 3.06
C GLU A 284 3.62 -6.82 2.01
N PRO A 285 2.57 -7.53 2.41
CA PRO A 285 1.81 -8.35 1.48
C PRO A 285 0.96 -7.56 0.49
N LEU A 286 0.73 -6.25 0.72
CA LEU A 286 -0.11 -5.41 -0.14
C LEU A 286 0.68 -4.49 -1.08
N ARG A 287 2.02 -4.57 -1.09
CA ARG A 287 2.87 -3.62 -1.84
C ARG A 287 2.62 -3.58 -3.36
N GLN A 288 1.92 -4.57 -3.89
CA GLN A 288 1.56 -4.66 -5.31
C GLN A 288 0.18 -4.08 -5.62
N LEU A 289 -0.62 -3.72 -4.62
CA LEU A 289 -2.01 -3.31 -4.78
C LEU A 289 -2.17 -1.79 -4.79
N PHE A 290 -3.03 -1.32 -5.68
CA PHE A 290 -3.64 0.00 -5.56
C PHE A 290 -4.70 0.02 -4.45
N LYS A 291 -5.11 1.20 -4.01
CA LYS A 291 -6.05 1.36 -2.88
C LYS A 291 -7.41 0.68 -3.11
N ASP A 292 -7.92 0.74 -4.32
CA ASP A 292 -9.16 0.04 -4.71
C ASP A 292 -8.98 -1.47 -4.73
N GLU A 293 -7.83 -1.97 -5.17
CA GLU A 293 -7.48 -3.40 -5.12
C GLU A 293 -7.31 -3.88 -3.66
N VAL A 294 -6.76 -3.06 -2.76
CA VAL A 294 -6.71 -3.37 -1.32
C VAL A 294 -8.13 -3.57 -0.75
N ARG A 295 -9.07 -2.71 -1.13
CA ARG A 295 -10.46 -2.86 -0.72
C ARG A 295 -11.08 -4.15 -1.26
N ALA A 296 -10.90 -4.42 -2.55
CA ALA A 296 -11.36 -5.66 -3.18
C ALA A 296 -10.71 -6.91 -2.53
N CYS A 297 -9.43 -6.83 -2.17
CA CYS A 297 -8.73 -7.87 -1.41
C CYS A 297 -9.35 -8.06 -0.01
N GLY A 298 -9.73 -6.98 0.67
CA GLY A 298 -10.43 -7.04 1.96
C GLY A 298 -11.77 -7.77 1.88
N VAL A 299 -12.55 -7.51 0.83
CA VAL A 299 -13.81 -8.22 0.55
C VAL A 299 -13.54 -9.72 0.31
N GLU A 300 -12.56 -10.05 -0.51
CA GLU A 300 -12.15 -11.44 -0.80
C GLU A 300 -11.71 -12.18 0.46
N LEU A 301 -11.08 -11.49 1.41
CA LEU A 301 -10.68 -12.02 2.70
C LEU A 301 -11.84 -12.16 3.69
N GLY A 302 -13.02 -11.62 3.38
CA GLY A 302 -14.23 -11.69 4.20
C GLY A 302 -14.31 -10.63 5.30
N LEU A 303 -13.57 -9.52 5.17
CA LEU A 303 -13.72 -8.40 6.09
C LEU A 303 -15.06 -7.69 5.88
N PRO A 304 -15.69 -7.18 6.96
CA PRO A 304 -16.96 -6.46 6.86
C PRO A 304 -16.86 -5.19 6.02
N ASP A 305 -17.91 -4.88 5.27
CA ASP A 305 -17.98 -3.70 4.40
C ASP A 305 -17.67 -2.39 5.12
N HIS A 306 -18.14 -2.21 6.34
CA HIS A 306 -17.88 -0.99 7.13
C HIS A 306 -16.39 -0.79 7.47
N MET A 307 -15.56 -1.84 7.45
CA MET A 307 -14.10 -1.73 7.58
C MET A 307 -13.44 -1.46 6.24
N VAL A 308 -13.88 -2.15 5.19
CA VAL A 308 -13.26 -2.08 3.86
C VAL A 308 -13.56 -0.75 3.17
N TYR A 309 -14.82 -0.29 3.23
CA TYR A 309 -15.28 0.95 2.57
C TYR A 309 -15.37 2.15 3.49
N ARG A 310 -14.74 2.05 4.67
CA ARG A 310 -14.68 3.19 5.60
C ARG A 310 -14.08 4.42 4.95
N GLN A 311 -14.59 5.59 5.34
CA GLN A 311 -14.00 6.85 4.89
C GLN A 311 -12.57 7.02 5.42
N PRO A 312 -11.67 7.66 4.64
CA PRO A 312 -10.31 7.94 5.06
C PRO A 312 -10.26 8.67 6.41
N PHE A 313 -9.29 8.28 7.24
CA PHE A 313 -9.09 8.87 8.55
C PHE A 313 -7.60 9.04 8.82
N PRO A 314 -7.15 10.21 9.31
CA PRO A 314 -5.74 10.47 9.52
C PRO A 314 -5.17 9.61 10.65
N GLY A 315 -3.90 9.20 10.55
CA GLY A 315 -3.21 8.43 11.60
C GLY A 315 -3.27 9.06 12.99
N PRO A 316 -3.10 10.40 13.16
CA PRO A 316 -3.27 11.08 14.44
C PRO A 316 -4.71 11.14 14.96
N GLY A 317 -5.66 10.59 14.25
CA GLY A 317 -7.06 10.52 14.65
C GLY A 317 -7.74 11.90 14.72
N LEU A 318 -8.69 12.05 15.64
CA LEU A 318 -9.42 13.30 15.88
C LEU A 318 -8.54 14.41 16.47
N GLY A 319 -7.34 14.08 16.95
CA GLY A 319 -6.41 15.05 17.55
C GLY A 319 -6.07 16.21 16.63
N VAL A 320 -5.88 15.96 15.33
CA VAL A 320 -5.58 16.99 14.32
C VAL A 320 -6.84 17.70 13.81
N ARG A 321 -8.03 17.14 14.04
CA ARG A 321 -9.31 17.77 13.72
C ARG A 321 -9.86 18.65 14.85
N CYS A 322 -9.36 18.45 16.07
CA CYS A 322 -9.70 19.28 17.21
C CYS A 322 -8.94 20.61 17.13
N LEU A 323 -9.64 21.72 16.91
CA LEU A 323 -9.04 23.06 16.84
C LEU A 323 -8.51 23.51 18.19
N GLY A 324 -7.32 24.11 18.20
CA GLY A 324 -6.65 24.53 19.43
C GLY A 324 -6.20 23.34 20.29
N ALA A 325 -5.94 23.57 21.59
CA ALA A 325 -5.56 22.51 22.50
C ALA A 325 -6.67 21.48 22.68
N ILE A 326 -6.30 20.21 22.80
CA ILE A 326 -7.24 19.11 23.02
C ILE A 326 -7.71 19.16 24.47
N THR A 327 -9.03 19.24 24.65
CA THR A 327 -9.71 18.98 25.90
C THR A 327 -10.70 17.84 25.73
N ARG A 328 -11.10 17.16 26.80
CA ARG A 328 -12.06 16.04 26.71
C ARG A 328 -13.38 16.47 26.09
N ASP A 329 -13.89 17.64 26.47
CA ASP A 329 -15.15 18.17 25.94
C ASP A 329 -15.06 18.47 24.44
N ARG A 330 -13.94 19.10 24.00
CA ARG A 330 -13.73 19.37 22.57
C ARG A 330 -13.57 18.11 21.76
N LEU A 331 -12.80 17.14 22.29
CA LEU A 331 -12.59 15.87 21.63
C LEU A 331 -13.90 15.10 21.48
N GLU A 332 -14.73 15.08 22.52
CA GLU A 332 -16.03 14.42 22.48
C GLU A 332 -16.98 15.11 21.50
N ALA A 333 -17.01 16.44 21.49
CA ALA A 333 -17.81 17.20 20.54
C ALA A 333 -17.41 16.91 19.08
N VAL A 334 -16.10 16.82 18.80
CA VAL A 334 -15.58 16.45 17.46
C VAL A 334 -15.94 15.00 17.12
N ARG A 335 -15.87 14.09 18.09
CA ARG A 335 -16.19 12.66 17.92
C ARG A 335 -17.68 12.46 17.58
N GLU A 336 -18.56 13.13 18.30
CA GLU A 336 -20.00 13.07 18.03
C GLU A 336 -20.35 13.73 16.68
N ALA A 337 -19.75 14.87 16.36
CA ALA A 337 -19.93 15.51 15.06
C ALA A 337 -19.45 14.62 13.89
N ASP A 338 -18.31 13.98 14.02
CA ASP A 338 -17.81 13.02 13.03
C ASP A 338 -18.75 11.80 12.89
N ALA A 339 -19.34 11.32 13.99
CA ALA A 339 -20.30 10.22 13.96
C ALA A 339 -21.58 10.61 13.21
N ILE A 340 -22.18 11.75 13.55
CA ILE A 340 -23.38 12.26 12.87
C ILE A 340 -23.11 12.47 11.37
N LEU A 341 -21.99 13.09 11.03
CA LEU A 341 -21.63 13.32 9.63
C LEU A 341 -21.56 12.02 8.82
N ARG A 342 -20.98 10.96 9.41
CA ARG A 342 -20.85 9.65 8.74
C ARG A 342 -22.17 8.88 8.65
N GLU A 343 -23.15 9.18 9.49
CA GLU A 343 -24.49 8.59 9.41
C GLU A 343 -25.31 9.18 8.26
N GLU A 344 -24.99 10.42 7.84
CA GLU A 344 -25.69 11.14 6.76
C GLU A 344 -25.09 10.89 5.37
N PHE A 345 -23.88 10.32 5.27
CA PHE A 345 -23.16 10.01 4.03
C PHE A 345 -22.95 8.50 3.85
#